data_76e1a77222480fb86828d129f02aac0d
#
_entry.id   76e1a77222480fb86828d129f02aac0d
#
_cell.length_a   1.000
_cell.length_b   1.000
_cell.length_c   1.000
_cell.angle_alpha   90.00
_cell.angle_beta   90.00
_cell.angle_gamma   90.00
#
_symmetry.space_group_name_H-M   'P 1'
#
loop_
_entity.id
_entity.type
_entity.pdbx_description
1 polymer ?
#
loop_
_entity_poly.entity_id
_entity_poly.type
_entity_poly.pdbx_seq_one_letter_code
_entity_poly.pdbx_strand_id
1 'polypeptide(L)'
;MFNVDDPAIIEPFVSIEHKDYKQLIKDNNIKPVKRRNGKTITIDVKCPCCGAPKDYLYDNTGKQNQFECKVCSYIFSTNPNKNKDVVLKCPHCQYLLYLSHHREDFDVYRCPNNNCPFYLKNKSSLNAHDKKLYQEHPEKIKLRYVYRKFNIDLPTLQKDYREFIKSPIDLSRAYSSQYIIGLCLTYHVNYGLSYRQTASILQDVHEVYISYKTVENYCKAASSIIHPLLEFYPYDLSDTIAADETYIKILGKTAYIFFYFDSIKKIVTSYRVYEKRDSLSSIKAAYSTLAKYDKLPESLKVISDGNPIYNVAVQYWCQNGLPFKLYQVIGLTNQDDTSKEYRSEKQIIE
;
A
#
# COMPACT_ATOMS: atom_id res chain seq x y z
N MET A 1 1.63 18.31 -11.13
CA MET A 1 2.54 17.36 -10.46
C MET A 1 1.95 17.03 -9.09
N PHE A 2 1.44 15.83 -8.90
CA PHE A 2 0.89 15.42 -7.60
C PHE A 2 2.05 14.98 -6.72
N ASN A 3 2.57 15.89 -5.91
CA ASN A 3 3.59 15.54 -4.94
C ASN A 3 2.96 14.67 -3.84
N VAL A 4 3.38 13.43 -3.78
CA VAL A 4 3.15 12.60 -2.60
C VAL A 4 4.21 12.99 -1.59
N ASP A 5 3.78 13.28 -0.36
CA ASP A 5 4.71 13.64 0.70
C ASP A 5 5.69 12.49 0.99
N ASP A 6 6.91 12.81 1.39
CA ASP A 6 7.88 11.84 1.86
C ASP A 6 7.26 10.90 2.92
N PRO A 7 7.68 9.63 3.01
CA PRO A 7 7.16 8.71 4.00
C PRO A 7 7.42 9.22 5.42
N ALA A 8 6.52 8.90 6.35
CA ALA A 8 6.74 9.20 7.76
C ALA A 8 7.97 8.44 8.27
N ILE A 9 8.72 9.05 9.17
CA ILE A 9 9.79 8.35 9.88
C ILE A 9 9.12 7.42 10.88
N ILE A 10 9.38 6.12 10.73
CA ILE A 10 8.89 5.06 11.61
C ILE A 10 10.02 4.68 12.54
N GLU A 11 9.88 5.02 13.81
CA GLU A 11 10.82 4.57 14.83
C GLU A 11 10.14 3.51 15.71
N PRO A 12 10.80 2.38 16.00
CA PRO A 12 10.30 1.51 17.06
C PRO A 12 10.24 2.34 18.33
N PHE A 13 9.22 2.11 19.15
CA PHE A 13 9.19 2.69 20.49
C PHE A 13 10.42 2.15 21.22
N VAL A 14 11.42 3.01 21.40
CA VAL A 14 12.67 2.61 22.06
C VAL A 14 12.32 1.96 23.37
N SER A 15 12.71 0.71 23.56
CA SER A 15 12.61 0.01 24.84
C SER A 15 13.23 0.93 25.88
N ILE A 16 12.40 1.34 26.82
CA ILE A 16 12.76 2.30 27.85
C ILE A 16 14.02 1.77 28.54
N GLU A 17 15.15 2.43 28.37
CA GLU A 17 16.34 2.09 29.14
C GLU A 17 15.97 2.25 30.62
N HIS A 18 15.98 1.15 31.37
CA HIS A 18 15.73 1.15 32.81
C HIS A 18 16.88 1.88 33.51
N LYS A 19 16.73 3.18 33.68
CA LYS A 19 17.67 3.97 34.50
C LYS A 19 17.28 3.79 35.96
N ASP A 20 18.25 3.50 36.83
CA ASP A 20 17.98 3.42 38.27
C ASP A 20 17.59 4.81 38.81
N TYR A 21 16.32 4.96 39.18
CA TYR A 21 15.80 6.22 39.72
C TYR A 21 16.52 6.68 40.98
N LYS A 22 17.01 5.74 41.80
CA LYS A 22 17.72 6.09 43.06
C LYS A 22 19.03 6.81 42.78
N GLN A 23 19.74 6.38 41.72
CA GLN A 23 20.96 7.05 41.30
C GLN A 23 20.66 8.43 40.71
N LEU A 24 19.67 8.51 39.82
CA LEU A 24 19.24 9.78 39.25
C LEU A 24 18.79 10.80 40.30
N ILE A 25 18.13 10.37 41.38
CA ILE A 25 17.73 11.24 42.49
C ILE A 25 18.96 11.79 43.22
N LYS A 26 19.96 10.95 43.50
CA LYS A 26 21.19 11.36 44.17
C LYS A 26 22.00 12.35 43.31
N ASP A 27 22.20 11.99 42.03
CA ASP A 27 23.03 12.77 41.12
C ASP A 27 22.45 14.17 40.85
N ASN A 28 21.13 14.28 40.77
CA ASN A 28 20.44 15.53 40.46
C ASN A 28 19.72 16.18 41.65
N ASN A 29 19.92 15.66 42.85
CA ASN A 29 19.29 16.16 44.09
C ASN A 29 17.77 16.39 43.98
N ILE A 30 17.06 15.42 43.37
CA ILE A 30 15.65 15.54 43.05
C ILE A 30 14.79 15.24 44.31
N LYS A 31 13.99 16.23 44.71
CA LYS A 31 13.05 16.09 45.83
C LYS A 31 11.68 15.58 45.33
N PRO A 32 10.91 14.88 46.17
CA PRO A 32 9.52 14.47 45.83
C PRO A 32 8.68 15.66 45.32
N VAL A 33 7.63 15.37 44.57
CA VAL A 33 6.69 16.35 44.05
C VAL A 33 5.88 16.97 45.17
N LYS A 34 6.03 18.28 45.41
CA LYS A 34 5.15 19.03 46.31
C LYS A 34 3.84 19.33 45.57
N ARG A 35 2.73 18.73 46.05
CA ARG A 35 1.41 18.90 45.42
C ARG A 35 0.64 20.01 46.14
N ARG A 36 0.08 20.94 45.35
CA ARG A 36 -0.83 21.96 45.87
C ARG A 36 -2.18 21.28 46.25
N ASN A 37 -2.80 21.71 47.32
CA ASN A 37 -4.11 21.27 47.81
C ASN A 37 -4.21 19.80 48.26
N GLY A 38 -3.14 19.17 48.72
CA GLY A 38 -3.20 17.83 49.32
C GLY A 38 -3.63 16.69 48.38
N LYS A 39 -3.75 16.94 47.08
CA LYS A 39 -4.11 15.89 46.09
C LYS A 39 -2.99 14.85 46.01
N THR A 40 -3.28 13.62 46.39
CA THR A 40 -2.36 12.47 46.29
C THR A 40 -2.73 11.57 45.13
N ILE A 41 -1.73 10.89 44.53
CA ILE A 41 -1.98 9.83 43.57
C ILE A 41 -2.44 8.60 44.38
N THR A 42 -3.68 8.18 44.15
CA THR A 42 -4.30 7.06 44.86
C THR A 42 -3.93 5.70 44.27
N ILE A 43 -3.65 5.67 42.95
CA ILE A 43 -3.27 4.43 42.26
C ILE A 43 -1.80 4.08 42.54
N ASP A 44 -1.50 2.80 42.62
CA ASP A 44 -0.12 2.30 42.71
C ASP A 44 0.49 2.30 41.31
N VAL A 45 1.25 3.36 41.01
CA VAL A 45 1.86 3.57 39.72
C VAL A 45 3.34 3.92 39.87
N LYS A 46 4.18 3.32 39.03
CA LYS A 46 5.62 3.60 38.95
C LYS A 46 5.96 4.06 37.55
N CYS A 47 7.01 4.87 37.43
CA CYS A 47 7.51 5.28 36.11
C CYS A 47 8.02 4.04 35.35
N PRO A 48 7.51 3.73 34.16
CA PRO A 48 7.97 2.59 33.38
C PRO A 48 9.40 2.77 32.82
N CYS A 49 9.93 4.00 32.83
CA CYS A 49 11.27 4.30 32.36
C CYS A 49 12.35 4.08 33.42
N CYS A 50 12.18 4.64 34.61
CA CYS A 50 13.21 4.62 35.65
C CYS A 50 12.77 3.90 36.94
N GLY A 51 11.53 3.45 37.04
CA GLY A 51 10.98 2.79 38.23
C GLY A 51 10.64 3.71 39.38
N ALA A 52 10.74 5.05 39.23
CA ALA A 52 10.44 6.02 40.30
C ALA A 52 9.00 5.87 40.78
N PRO A 53 8.77 5.87 42.15
CA PRO A 53 7.46 5.71 42.71
C PRO A 53 6.58 6.96 42.52
N LYS A 54 5.30 6.82 42.83
CA LYS A 54 4.26 7.86 42.66
C LYS A 54 4.61 9.22 43.29
N ASP A 55 5.46 9.25 44.30
CA ASP A 55 5.88 10.50 44.96
C ASP A 55 6.72 11.40 44.03
N TYR A 56 7.27 10.86 42.98
CA TYR A 56 8.04 11.57 41.96
C TYR A 56 7.29 11.75 40.63
N LEU A 57 5.94 11.55 40.63
CA LEU A 57 5.14 11.69 39.41
C LEU A 57 4.24 12.94 39.51
N TYR A 58 4.16 13.69 38.41
CA TYR A 58 3.12 14.71 38.21
C TYR A 58 1.90 14.06 37.55
N ASP A 59 0.69 14.42 37.97
CA ASP A 59 -0.55 14.11 37.29
C ASP A 59 -0.90 15.25 36.34
N ASN A 60 -0.63 15.10 35.05
CA ASN A 60 -0.81 16.13 34.05
C ASN A 60 -2.26 16.46 33.75
N THR A 61 -3.18 15.54 34.01
CA THR A 61 -4.60 15.68 33.66
C THR A 61 -5.50 15.90 34.86
N GLY A 62 -5.00 15.68 36.08
CA GLY A 62 -5.81 15.67 37.30
C GLY A 62 -6.77 14.48 37.44
N LYS A 63 -6.77 13.56 36.46
CA LYS A 63 -7.61 12.35 36.39
C LYS A 63 -6.84 11.06 36.64
N GLN A 64 -5.56 11.16 37.00
CA GLN A 64 -4.67 10.02 37.26
C GLN A 64 -4.54 9.04 36.08
N ASN A 65 -4.64 9.53 34.86
CA ASN A 65 -4.55 8.71 33.66
C ASN A 65 -3.31 9.03 32.78
N GLN A 66 -2.63 10.16 33.05
CA GLN A 66 -1.38 10.54 32.39
C GLN A 66 -0.43 11.17 33.40
N PHE A 67 0.78 10.65 33.45
CA PHE A 67 1.82 11.06 34.40
C PHE A 67 3.08 11.52 33.71
N GLU A 68 3.78 12.46 34.31
CA GLU A 68 5.13 12.86 33.96
C GLU A 68 6.07 12.56 35.14
N CYS A 69 7.16 11.86 34.86
CA CYS A 69 8.15 11.52 35.86
C CYS A 69 9.11 12.70 36.09
N LYS A 70 9.17 13.19 37.32
CA LYS A 70 10.10 14.25 37.70
C LYS A 70 11.57 13.84 37.63
N VAL A 71 11.85 12.53 37.73
CA VAL A 71 13.22 12.01 37.78
C VAL A 71 13.81 11.88 36.39
N CYS A 72 13.08 11.37 35.42
CA CYS A 72 13.56 11.12 34.06
C CYS A 72 12.80 11.88 32.96
N SER A 73 11.85 12.73 33.35
CA SER A 73 10.98 13.53 32.46
C SER A 73 10.13 12.70 31.49
N TYR A 74 9.98 11.40 31.75
CA TYR A 74 9.17 10.52 30.89
C TYR A 74 7.69 10.73 31.16
N ILE A 75 6.92 10.90 30.06
CA ILE A 75 5.45 11.05 30.09
C ILE A 75 4.82 9.74 29.66
N PHE A 76 3.92 9.18 30.47
CA PHE A 76 3.26 7.91 30.20
C PHE A 76 1.79 7.92 30.60
N SER A 77 1.02 7.00 30.07
CA SER A 77 -0.41 6.80 30.39
C SER A 77 -0.61 5.45 31.06
N THR A 78 -1.54 5.40 32.02
CA THR A 78 -2.00 4.14 32.63
C THR A 78 -2.96 3.36 31.73
N ASN A 79 -3.43 3.98 30.62
CA ASN A 79 -4.29 3.29 29.66
C ASN A 79 -3.42 2.47 28.69
N PRO A 80 -3.49 1.11 28.73
CA PRO A 80 -2.67 0.25 27.88
C PRO A 80 -2.93 0.45 26.39
N ASN A 81 -4.11 0.90 25.97
CA ASN A 81 -4.44 1.17 24.57
C ASN A 81 -3.71 2.38 23.98
N LYS A 82 -2.95 3.15 24.77
CA LYS A 82 -2.15 4.28 24.31
C LYS A 82 -0.67 3.98 24.12
N ASN A 83 -0.23 2.82 24.54
CA ASN A 83 1.15 2.37 24.33
C ASN A 83 1.27 1.85 22.87
N LYS A 84 1.86 2.67 22.01
CA LYS A 84 2.10 2.32 20.61
C LYS A 84 3.48 1.71 20.51
N ASP A 85 3.59 0.54 19.87
CA ASP A 85 4.86 -0.13 19.60
C ASP A 85 5.74 0.64 18.63
N VAL A 86 5.15 1.60 17.92
CA VAL A 86 5.81 2.39 16.88
C VAL A 86 5.44 3.85 16.99
N VAL A 87 6.42 4.71 16.84
CA VAL A 87 6.27 6.16 16.82
C VAL A 87 6.39 6.67 15.38
N LEU A 88 5.40 7.45 14.93
CA LEU A 88 5.39 8.08 13.63
C LEU A 88 5.83 9.54 13.75
N LYS A 89 6.91 9.92 13.05
CA LYS A 89 7.43 11.29 13.05
C LYS A 89 7.33 11.93 11.66
N CYS A 90 7.15 13.24 11.66
CA CYS A 90 7.16 14.04 10.45
C CYS A 90 8.56 14.07 9.83
N PRO A 91 8.76 13.74 8.53
CA PRO A 91 10.09 13.75 7.90
C PRO A 91 10.71 15.16 7.81
N HIS A 92 9.88 16.20 7.82
CA HIS A 92 10.34 17.58 7.65
C HIS A 92 10.74 18.29 8.96
N CYS A 93 10.20 17.85 10.11
CA CYS A 93 10.48 18.51 11.40
C CYS A 93 10.68 17.54 12.56
N GLN A 94 10.65 16.23 12.31
CA GLN A 94 10.82 15.15 13.28
C GLN A 94 9.82 15.17 14.46
N TYR A 95 8.80 16.02 14.40
CA TYR A 95 7.77 16.09 15.43
C TYR A 95 6.82 14.90 15.33
N LEU A 96 6.31 14.45 16.47
CA LEU A 96 5.36 13.33 16.52
C LEU A 96 4.09 13.65 15.74
N LEU A 97 3.65 12.69 14.93
CA LEU A 97 2.38 12.77 14.22
C LEU A 97 1.24 12.36 15.16
N TYR A 98 0.13 13.09 15.12
CA TYR A 98 -1.07 12.69 15.84
C TYR A 98 -2.08 12.05 14.91
N LEU A 99 -2.86 11.12 15.43
CA LEU A 99 -3.97 10.48 14.72
C LEU A 99 -5.10 11.51 14.56
N SER A 100 -5.39 11.87 13.31
CA SER A 100 -6.42 12.85 12.96
C SER A 100 -7.77 12.19 12.71
N HIS A 101 -7.77 11.08 11.96
CA HIS A 101 -9.00 10.36 11.56
C HIS A 101 -8.72 8.87 11.46
N HIS A 102 -9.73 8.07 11.85
CA HIS A 102 -9.83 6.66 11.51
C HIS A 102 -10.66 6.51 10.22
N ARG A 103 -10.19 5.70 9.30
CA ARG A 103 -10.92 5.23 8.12
C ARG A 103 -10.99 3.70 8.18
N GLU A 104 -11.87 3.12 7.43
CA GLU A 104 -12.04 1.66 7.38
C GLU A 104 -10.74 0.93 7.02
N ASP A 105 -10.02 1.41 6.03
CA ASP A 105 -8.82 0.78 5.47
C ASP A 105 -7.50 1.39 5.98
N PHE A 106 -7.54 2.60 6.56
CA PHE A 106 -6.33 3.30 6.98
C PHE A 106 -6.56 4.38 8.04
N ASP A 107 -5.53 4.66 8.78
CA ASP A 107 -5.46 5.75 9.74
C ASP A 107 -4.78 6.97 9.11
N VAL A 108 -5.30 8.15 9.38
CA VAL A 108 -4.76 9.43 8.91
C VAL A 108 -4.01 10.12 10.04
N TYR A 109 -2.70 10.26 9.89
CA TYR A 109 -1.83 10.98 10.81
C TYR A 109 -1.46 12.35 10.26
N ARG A 110 -1.36 13.37 11.11
CA ARG A 110 -1.06 14.74 10.72
C ARG A 110 0.03 15.34 11.59
N CYS A 111 0.89 16.18 11.02
CA CYS A 111 1.89 16.94 11.76
C CYS A 111 1.23 18.11 12.49
N PRO A 112 1.31 18.21 13.84
CA PRO A 112 0.73 19.31 14.59
C PRO A 112 1.61 20.57 14.64
N ASN A 113 2.90 20.46 14.31
CA ASN A 113 3.88 21.53 14.50
C ASN A 113 3.62 22.73 13.58
N ASN A 114 3.34 23.90 14.17
CA ASN A 114 3.14 25.14 13.43
C ASN A 114 4.44 25.71 12.83
N ASN A 115 5.59 25.31 13.36
CA ASN A 115 6.91 25.71 12.86
C ASN A 115 7.50 24.66 11.90
N CYS A 116 6.71 23.70 11.44
CA CYS A 116 7.16 22.72 10.47
C CYS A 116 7.55 23.41 9.14
N PRO A 117 8.76 23.17 8.60
CA PRO A 117 9.21 23.77 7.34
C PRO A 117 8.25 23.51 6.18
N PHE A 118 7.70 22.30 6.09
CA PHE A 118 6.69 21.93 5.09
C PHE A 118 5.43 22.80 5.22
N TYR A 119 4.91 22.96 6.43
CA TYR A 119 3.73 23.80 6.68
C TYR A 119 3.97 25.26 6.33
N LEU A 120 5.12 25.82 6.77
CA LEU A 120 5.48 27.22 6.51
C LEU A 120 5.66 27.49 5.01
N LYS A 121 6.33 26.59 4.29
CA LYS A 121 6.51 26.67 2.83
C LYS A 121 5.15 26.68 2.11
N ASN A 122 4.28 25.71 2.41
CA ASN A 122 2.96 25.63 1.77
C ASN A 122 2.07 26.83 2.11
N LYS A 123 2.15 27.33 3.35
CA LYS A 123 1.41 28.53 3.78
C LYS A 123 1.87 29.78 3.06
N SER A 124 3.18 29.95 2.85
CA SER A 124 3.76 31.10 2.15
C SER A 124 3.47 31.08 0.64
N SER A 125 3.30 29.90 0.04
CA SER A 125 3.02 29.73 -1.40
C SER A 125 1.56 29.96 -1.78
N LEU A 126 0.64 30.14 -0.81
CA LEU A 126 -0.76 30.40 -1.09
C LEU A 126 -0.97 31.75 -1.79
N ASN A 127 -1.63 31.75 -2.93
CA ASN A 127 -2.09 32.94 -3.61
C ASN A 127 -3.33 33.55 -2.90
N ALA A 128 -3.83 34.70 -3.37
CA ALA A 128 -4.98 35.37 -2.76
C ALA A 128 -6.28 34.55 -2.85
N HIS A 129 -6.48 33.80 -3.95
CA HIS A 129 -7.61 32.93 -4.15
C HIS A 129 -7.57 31.74 -3.19
N ASP A 130 -6.40 31.08 -3.07
CA ASP A 130 -6.23 29.93 -2.19
C ASP A 130 -6.36 30.28 -0.71
N LYS A 131 -5.95 31.51 -0.33
CA LYS A 131 -6.15 32.01 1.05
C LYS A 131 -7.63 32.14 1.40
N LYS A 132 -8.46 32.65 0.47
CA LYS A 132 -9.92 32.71 0.66
C LYS A 132 -10.52 31.31 0.73
N LEU A 133 -10.14 30.45 -0.22
CA LEU A 133 -10.59 29.06 -0.26
C LEU A 133 -10.22 28.29 1.01
N TYR A 134 -9.03 28.54 1.57
CA TYR A 134 -8.61 27.93 2.85
C TYR A 134 -9.41 28.43 4.05
N GLN A 135 -9.87 29.68 4.04
CA GLN A 135 -10.72 30.21 5.09
C GLN A 135 -12.13 29.60 5.04
N GLU A 136 -12.67 29.41 3.85
CA GLU A 136 -14.02 28.89 3.64
C GLU A 136 -14.05 27.33 3.69
N HIS A 137 -13.03 26.69 3.13
CA HIS A 137 -12.93 25.26 2.95
C HIS A 137 -11.52 24.74 3.25
N PRO A 138 -11.10 24.69 4.54
CA PRO A 138 -9.73 24.29 4.91
C PRO A 138 -9.40 22.85 4.53
N GLU A 139 -10.41 22.00 4.30
CA GLU A 139 -10.27 20.61 3.87
C GLU A 139 -9.80 20.45 2.42
N LYS A 140 -10.03 21.47 1.57
CA LYS A 140 -9.65 21.46 0.14
C LYS A 140 -8.17 21.78 -0.08
N ILE A 141 -7.51 22.43 0.88
CA ILE A 141 -6.11 22.83 0.76
C ILE A 141 -5.24 22.10 1.77
N LYS A 142 -4.30 21.31 1.28
CA LYS A 142 -3.37 20.55 2.10
C LYS A 142 -2.15 21.39 2.46
N LEU A 143 -2.13 21.98 3.65
CA LEU A 143 -0.97 22.73 4.15
C LEU A 143 -0.01 21.91 4.99
N ARG A 144 -0.54 20.98 5.78
CA ARG A 144 0.23 20.17 6.73
C ARG A 144 0.63 18.84 6.14
N TYR A 145 1.75 18.33 6.60
CA TYR A 145 2.14 16.96 6.29
C TYR A 145 1.09 15.97 6.81
N VAL A 146 0.68 15.05 5.94
CA VAL A 146 -0.33 14.01 6.22
C VAL A 146 0.24 12.66 5.80
N TYR A 147 0.22 11.71 6.71
CA TYR A 147 0.59 10.32 6.48
C TYR A 147 -0.63 9.41 6.62
N ARG A 148 -0.78 8.46 5.71
CA ARG A 148 -1.82 7.42 5.75
C ARG A 148 -1.19 6.10 6.10
N LYS A 149 -1.54 5.55 7.27
CA LYS A 149 -1.10 4.23 7.69
C LYS A 149 -2.19 3.22 7.33
N PHE A 150 -1.93 2.39 6.34
CA PHE A 150 -2.85 1.32 5.96
C PHE A 150 -2.74 0.14 6.93
N ASN A 151 -3.90 -0.37 7.37
CA ASN A 151 -4.02 -1.57 8.19
C ASN A 151 -4.53 -2.68 7.26
N ILE A 152 -3.60 -3.42 6.67
CA ILE A 152 -3.92 -4.45 5.68
C ILE A 152 -3.41 -5.78 6.21
N ASP A 153 -4.32 -6.75 6.38
CA ASP A 153 -3.95 -8.13 6.59
C ASP A 153 -3.66 -8.76 5.22
N LEU A 154 -2.39 -9.01 4.96
CA LEU A 154 -1.96 -9.71 3.77
C LEU A 154 -1.63 -11.15 4.15
N PRO A 155 -2.08 -12.14 3.35
CA PRO A 155 -1.67 -13.51 3.57
C PRO A 155 -0.16 -13.62 3.45
N THR A 156 0.45 -14.53 4.20
CA THR A 156 1.89 -14.78 4.12
C THR A 156 2.26 -15.17 2.69
N LEU A 157 3.40 -14.65 2.19
CA LEU A 157 3.96 -15.01 0.88
C LEU A 157 4.48 -16.46 0.88
N GLN A 158 3.66 -17.43 1.27
CA GLN A 158 4.00 -18.85 1.19
C GLN A 158 3.44 -19.43 -0.12
N LYS A 159 4.35 -19.86 -0.97
CA LYS A 159 3.99 -20.64 -2.18
C LYS A 159 3.85 -22.10 -1.78
N ASP A 160 2.66 -22.54 -1.45
CA ASP A 160 2.39 -23.96 -1.32
C ASP A 160 1.90 -24.51 -2.68
N TYR A 161 2.84 -25.07 -3.45
CA TYR A 161 2.56 -25.66 -4.75
C TYR A 161 1.75 -26.98 -4.66
N ARG A 162 1.43 -27.46 -3.46
CA ARG A 162 0.84 -28.79 -3.24
C ARG A 162 -0.68 -28.80 -3.29
N GLU A 163 -1.33 -27.68 -3.06
CA GLU A 163 -2.77 -27.55 -3.22
C GLU A 163 -3.11 -27.10 -4.63
N PHE A 164 -2.99 -28.02 -5.60
CA PHE A 164 -3.60 -27.82 -6.92
C PHE A 164 -5.12 -27.74 -6.72
N ILE A 165 -5.65 -26.55 -6.91
CA ILE A 165 -7.08 -26.33 -6.95
C ILE A 165 -7.64 -27.24 -8.05
N LYS A 166 -8.53 -28.17 -7.70
CA LYS A 166 -9.23 -28.99 -8.69
C LYS A 166 -9.88 -28.06 -9.70
N SER A 167 -9.57 -28.27 -10.99
CA SER A 167 -10.21 -27.51 -12.05
C SER A 167 -11.73 -27.62 -11.90
N PRO A 168 -12.47 -26.52 -11.92
CA PRO A 168 -13.93 -26.55 -11.86
C PRO A 168 -14.56 -27.18 -13.12
N ILE A 169 -13.75 -27.43 -14.13
CA ILE A 169 -14.19 -27.91 -15.45
C ILE A 169 -13.49 -29.22 -15.77
N ASP A 170 -14.31 -30.22 -16.10
CA ASP A 170 -13.87 -31.53 -16.56
C ASP A 170 -13.84 -31.58 -18.10
N LEU A 171 -12.63 -31.47 -18.66
CA LEU A 171 -12.41 -31.54 -20.10
C LEU A 171 -12.70 -32.93 -20.69
N SER A 172 -12.76 -33.99 -19.89
CA SER A 172 -13.12 -35.32 -20.38
C SER A 172 -14.53 -35.38 -20.97
N ARG A 173 -15.38 -34.43 -20.63
CA ARG A 173 -16.74 -34.25 -21.14
C ARG A 173 -16.82 -33.37 -22.38
N ALA A 174 -15.71 -32.93 -22.93
CA ALA A 174 -15.72 -32.15 -24.17
C ALA A 174 -16.02 -33.09 -25.37
N TYR A 175 -16.98 -32.71 -26.21
CA TYR A 175 -17.34 -33.47 -27.41
C TYR A 175 -16.26 -33.40 -28.49
N SER A 176 -15.50 -32.32 -28.54
CA SER A 176 -14.45 -32.13 -29.54
C SER A 176 -13.11 -32.65 -29.04
N SER A 177 -12.27 -33.09 -29.97
CA SER A 177 -10.91 -33.50 -29.67
C SER A 177 -10.08 -32.35 -29.13
N GLN A 178 -8.99 -32.66 -28.42
CA GLN A 178 -8.04 -31.66 -27.93
C GLN A 178 -7.47 -30.80 -29.07
N TYR A 179 -7.31 -31.36 -30.26
CA TYR A 179 -6.87 -30.64 -31.45
C TYR A 179 -7.84 -29.52 -31.84
N ILE A 180 -9.15 -29.81 -31.87
CA ILE A 180 -10.19 -28.83 -32.21
C ILE A 180 -10.23 -27.71 -31.14
N ILE A 181 -10.13 -28.07 -29.85
CA ILE A 181 -10.05 -27.09 -28.76
C ILE A 181 -8.80 -26.19 -28.94
N GLY A 182 -7.66 -26.81 -29.30
CA GLY A 182 -6.43 -26.10 -29.61
C GLY A 182 -6.59 -25.11 -30.77
N LEU A 183 -7.27 -25.51 -31.84
CA LEU A 183 -7.58 -24.61 -32.97
C LEU A 183 -8.48 -23.44 -32.54
N CYS A 184 -9.50 -23.68 -31.70
CA CYS A 184 -10.35 -22.63 -31.14
C CYS A 184 -9.52 -21.60 -30.41
N LEU A 185 -8.61 -22.04 -29.53
CA LEU A 185 -7.72 -21.16 -28.77
C LEU A 185 -6.74 -20.40 -29.68
N THR A 186 -6.15 -21.09 -30.64
CA THR A 186 -5.21 -20.48 -31.61
C THR A 186 -5.87 -19.35 -32.37
N TYR A 187 -7.03 -19.59 -32.96
CA TYR A 187 -7.72 -18.57 -33.75
C TYR A 187 -8.26 -17.42 -32.90
N HIS A 188 -8.84 -17.74 -31.74
CA HIS A 188 -9.43 -16.72 -30.89
C HIS A 188 -8.36 -15.92 -30.12
N VAL A 189 -7.41 -16.60 -29.46
CA VAL A 189 -6.44 -15.96 -28.56
C VAL A 189 -5.23 -15.44 -29.34
N ASN A 190 -4.59 -16.27 -30.18
CA ASN A 190 -3.35 -15.85 -30.84
C ASN A 190 -3.60 -14.92 -32.02
N TYR A 191 -4.68 -15.14 -32.78
CA TYR A 191 -5.01 -14.31 -33.94
C TYR A 191 -6.10 -13.26 -33.66
N GLY A 192 -6.65 -13.21 -32.44
CA GLY A 192 -7.61 -12.18 -32.05
C GLY A 192 -8.96 -12.25 -32.76
N LEU A 193 -9.33 -13.40 -33.33
CA LEU A 193 -10.58 -13.54 -34.07
C LEU A 193 -11.78 -13.67 -33.11
N SER A 194 -12.92 -13.10 -33.50
CA SER A 194 -14.15 -13.29 -32.75
C SER A 194 -14.58 -14.76 -32.71
N TYR A 195 -15.38 -15.17 -31.73
CA TYR A 195 -15.92 -16.56 -31.67
C TYR A 195 -16.68 -16.96 -32.93
N ARG A 196 -17.38 -16.00 -33.57
CA ARG A 196 -18.11 -16.25 -34.85
C ARG A 196 -17.16 -16.49 -36.01
N GLN A 197 -16.14 -15.65 -36.16
CA GLN A 197 -15.09 -15.81 -37.18
C GLN A 197 -14.32 -17.12 -36.99
N THR A 198 -13.98 -17.43 -35.74
CA THR A 198 -13.34 -18.74 -35.41
C THR A 198 -14.20 -19.92 -35.83
N ALA A 199 -15.51 -19.91 -35.53
CA ALA A 199 -16.42 -20.98 -35.94
C ALA A 199 -16.53 -21.08 -37.46
N SER A 200 -16.59 -19.94 -38.20
CA SER A 200 -16.58 -19.93 -39.68
C SER A 200 -15.31 -20.55 -40.24
N ILE A 201 -14.13 -20.14 -39.75
CA ILE A 201 -12.85 -20.70 -40.23
C ILE A 201 -12.76 -22.20 -39.94
N LEU A 202 -13.21 -22.65 -38.77
CA LEU A 202 -13.24 -24.08 -38.45
C LEU A 202 -14.12 -24.87 -39.43
N GLN A 203 -15.25 -24.29 -39.85
CA GLN A 203 -16.12 -24.89 -40.85
C GLN A 203 -15.49 -24.85 -42.24
N ASP A 204 -15.01 -23.72 -42.69
CA ASP A 204 -14.60 -23.46 -44.07
C ASP A 204 -13.25 -24.11 -44.42
N VAL A 205 -12.32 -24.16 -43.45
CA VAL A 205 -10.94 -24.62 -43.64
C VAL A 205 -10.72 -26.04 -43.11
N HIS A 206 -11.34 -26.35 -41.98
CA HIS A 206 -11.12 -27.62 -41.27
C HIS A 206 -12.30 -28.58 -41.36
N GLU A 207 -13.39 -28.21 -42.03
CA GLU A 207 -14.63 -29.01 -42.16
C GLU A 207 -15.24 -29.40 -40.78
N VAL A 208 -14.99 -28.53 -39.72
CA VAL A 208 -15.45 -28.76 -38.36
C VAL A 208 -16.65 -27.87 -38.06
N TYR A 209 -17.82 -28.52 -37.94
CA TYR A 209 -19.10 -27.83 -37.68
C TYR A 209 -19.33 -27.66 -36.19
N ILE A 210 -18.96 -26.52 -35.63
CA ILE A 210 -19.25 -26.17 -34.23
C ILE A 210 -19.87 -24.77 -34.14
N SER A 211 -20.69 -24.55 -33.13
CA SER A 211 -21.30 -23.24 -32.91
C SER A 211 -20.30 -22.27 -32.30
N TYR A 212 -20.46 -20.95 -32.58
CA TYR A 212 -19.67 -19.92 -31.90
C TYR A 212 -19.79 -20.00 -30.38
N LYS A 213 -20.93 -20.48 -29.85
CA LYS A 213 -21.13 -20.66 -28.41
C LYS A 213 -20.28 -21.80 -27.86
N THR A 214 -20.05 -22.86 -28.65
CA THR A 214 -19.11 -23.93 -28.29
C THR A 214 -17.69 -23.43 -28.25
N VAL A 215 -17.27 -22.58 -29.21
CA VAL A 215 -15.96 -21.92 -29.20
C VAL A 215 -15.80 -21.08 -27.94
N GLU A 216 -16.78 -20.24 -27.62
CA GLU A 216 -16.79 -19.43 -26.38
C GLU A 216 -16.64 -20.30 -25.14
N ASN A 217 -17.39 -21.40 -25.04
CA ASN A 217 -17.31 -22.31 -23.90
C ASN A 217 -15.94 -22.95 -23.77
N TYR A 218 -15.31 -23.37 -24.87
CA TYR A 218 -13.95 -23.92 -24.84
C TYR A 218 -12.91 -22.90 -24.40
N CYS A 219 -13.00 -21.65 -24.87
CA CYS A 219 -12.09 -20.56 -24.43
C CYS A 219 -12.26 -20.25 -22.94
N LYS A 220 -13.50 -20.19 -22.45
CA LYS A 220 -13.79 -19.98 -21.03
C LYS A 220 -13.30 -21.15 -20.17
N ALA A 221 -13.49 -22.37 -20.63
CA ALA A 221 -13.02 -23.57 -19.95
C ALA A 221 -11.49 -23.57 -19.82
N ALA A 222 -10.80 -23.33 -20.94
CA ALA A 222 -9.35 -23.23 -20.96
C ALA A 222 -8.83 -22.14 -20.00
N SER A 223 -9.45 -20.96 -20.01
CA SER A 223 -9.10 -19.87 -19.09
C SER A 223 -9.25 -20.30 -17.62
N SER A 224 -10.37 -20.95 -17.27
CA SER A 224 -10.62 -21.40 -15.89
C SER A 224 -9.66 -22.49 -15.41
N ILE A 225 -9.13 -23.30 -16.33
CA ILE A 225 -8.14 -24.35 -16.02
C ILE A 225 -6.74 -23.76 -15.88
N ILE A 226 -6.38 -22.83 -16.78
CA ILE A 226 -5.03 -22.28 -16.85
C ILE A 226 -4.80 -21.23 -15.74
N HIS A 227 -5.82 -20.46 -15.39
CA HIS A 227 -5.68 -19.36 -14.43
C HIS A 227 -5.06 -19.76 -13.07
N PRO A 228 -5.51 -20.84 -12.40
CA PRO A 228 -4.87 -21.30 -11.18
C PRO A 228 -3.39 -21.67 -11.37
N LEU A 229 -3.05 -22.28 -12.51
CA LEU A 229 -1.67 -22.65 -12.83
C LEU A 229 -0.77 -21.41 -13.00
N LEU A 230 -1.29 -20.34 -13.63
CA LEU A 230 -0.56 -19.08 -13.80
C LEU A 230 -0.33 -18.35 -12.46
N GLU A 231 -1.23 -18.49 -11.49
CA GLU A 231 -1.04 -17.92 -10.15
C GLU A 231 0.18 -18.52 -9.44
N PHE A 232 0.46 -19.80 -9.66
CA PHE A 232 1.55 -20.54 -9.00
C PHE A 232 2.77 -20.78 -9.90
N TYR A 233 2.72 -20.32 -11.15
CA TYR A 233 3.82 -20.54 -12.07
C TYR A 233 5.08 -19.79 -11.59
N PRO A 234 6.24 -20.47 -11.48
CA PRO A 234 7.49 -19.82 -11.08
C PRO A 234 8.04 -19.01 -12.25
N TYR A 235 7.71 -17.73 -12.28
CA TYR A 235 8.24 -16.82 -13.28
C TYR A 235 9.67 -16.40 -12.92
N ASP A 236 10.57 -16.47 -13.90
CA ASP A 236 11.87 -15.78 -13.82
C ASP A 236 11.66 -14.31 -14.14
N LEU A 237 11.30 -13.52 -13.12
CA LEU A 237 10.96 -12.10 -13.27
C LEU A 237 12.20 -11.21 -13.14
N SER A 238 12.18 -10.10 -13.88
CA SER A 238 13.19 -9.06 -13.78
C SER A 238 12.96 -8.14 -12.58
N ASP A 239 13.85 -7.19 -12.36
CA ASP A 239 13.73 -6.15 -11.34
C ASP A 239 12.90 -4.93 -11.81
N THR A 240 12.32 -4.99 -13.02
CA THR A 240 11.65 -3.84 -13.64
C THR A 240 10.23 -4.19 -14.04
N ILE A 241 9.27 -3.59 -13.34
CA ILE A 241 7.83 -3.84 -13.49
C ILE A 241 7.14 -2.54 -13.92
N ALA A 242 6.40 -2.58 -15.00
CA ALA A 242 5.48 -1.52 -15.37
C ALA A 242 4.09 -1.77 -14.74
N ALA A 243 3.43 -0.72 -14.30
CA ALA A 243 2.11 -0.76 -13.69
C ALA A 243 1.17 0.25 -14.36
N ASP A 244 -0.03 -0.21 -14.67
CA ASP A 244 -1.09 0.62 -15.25
C ASP A 244 -2.47 0.13 -14.82
N GLU A 245 -3.49 0.96 -15.00
CA GLU A 245 -4.86 0.56 -14.76
C GLU A 245 -5.79 0.97 -15.92
N THR A 246 -6.77 0.13 -16.17
CA THR A 246 -7.87 0.44 -17.09
C THR A 246 -9.22 0.20 -16.43
N TYR A 247 -10.28 0.73 -17.00
CA TYR A 247 -11.63 0.51 -16.48
C TYR A 247 -12.41 -0.46 -17.36
N ILE A 248 -13.28 -1.24 -16.74
CA ILE A 248 -14.25 -2.11 -17.38
C ILE A 248 -15.63 -1.87 -16.81
N LYS A 249 -16.66 -2.29 -17.53
CA LYS A 249 -18.04 -2.32 -17.01
C LYS A 249 -18.46 -3.74 -16.72
N ILE A 250 -18.82 -4.00 -15.46
CA ILE A 250 -19.34 -5.30 -15.00
C ILE A 250 -20.77 -5.06 -14.52
N LEU A 251 -21.74 -5.66 -15.18
CA LEU A 251 -23.18 -5.48 -14.87
C LEU A 251 -23.61 -3.99 -14.78
N GLY A 252 -23.06 -3.18 -15.69
CA GLY A 252 -23.34 -1.74 -15.74
C GLY A 252 -22.57 -0.86 -14.73
N LYS A 253 -21.84 -1.46 -13.78
CA LYS A 253 -20.99 -0.75 -12.82
C LYS A 253 -19.56 -0.67 -13.35
N THR A 254 -18.91 0.48 -13.11
CA THR A 254 -17.48 0.65 -13.43
C THR A 254 -16.63 -0.12 -12.42
N ALA A 255 -15.70 -0.90 -12.93
CA ALA A 255 -14.64 -1.54 -12.16
C ALA A 255 -13.28 -1.22 -12.79
N TYR A 256 -12.21 -1.39 -12.06
CA TYR A 256 -10.85 -1.06 -12.49
C TYR A 256 -9.99 -2.31 -12.47
N ILE A 257 -9.24 -2.52 -13.54
CA ILE A 257 -8.24 -3.60 -13.63
C ILE A 257 -6.88 -2.96 -13.45
N PHE A 258 -6.15 -3.40 -12.45
CA PHE A 258 -4.74 -3.07 -12.25
C PHE A 258 -3.89 -4.14 -12.90
N PHE A 259 -3.01 -3.75 -13.81
CA PHE A 259 -2.05 -4.62 -14.47
C PHE A 259 -0.65 -4.35 -13.97
N TYR A 260 0.09 -5.42 -13.75
CA TYR A 260 1.53 -5.38 -13.52
C TYR A 260 2.22 -6.23 -14.57
N PHE A 261 3.23 -5.67 -15.19
CA PHE A 261 3.88 -6.22 -16.36
C PHE A 261 5.40 -6.14 -16.21
N ASP A 262 6.09 -7.28 -16.39
CA ASP A 262 7.54 -7.30 -16.49
C ASP A 262 7.95 -6.74 -17.85
N SER A 263 8.49 -5.53 -17.88
CA SER A 263 8.80 -4.81 -19.12
C SER A 263 9.98 -5.42 -19.89
N ILE A 264 10.87 -6.13 -19.20
CA ILE A 264 12.05 -6.78 -19.80
C ILE A 264 11.65 -8.15 -20.38
N LYS A 265 10.98 -8.97 -19.59
CA LYS A 265 10.55 -10.31 -20.01
C LYS A 265 9.26 -10.31 -20.85
N LYS A 266 8.56 -9.18 -20.89
CA LYS A 266 7.27 -9.00 -21.61
C LYS A 266 6.18 -9.96 -21.13
N ILE A 267 6.05 -10.09 -19.84
CA ILE A 267 5.10 -10.99 -19.17
C ILE A 267 4.15 -10.19 -18.28
N VAL A 268 2.85 -10.44 -18.41
CA VAL A 268 1.85 -9.95 -17.44
C VAL A 268 2.06 -10.71 -16.13
N THR A 269 2.59 -10.05 -15.12
CA THR A 269 2.90 -10.67 -13.83
C THR A 269 1.66 -10.85 -12.98
N SER A 270 0.77 -9.86 -12.98
CA SER A 270 -0.52 -9.97 -12.32
C SER A 270 -1.54 -9.02 -12.92
N TYR A 271 -2.81 -9.36 -12.74
CA TYR A 271 -3.94 -8.45 -12.92
C TYR A 271 -4.93 -8.64 -11.78
N ARG A 272 -5.55 -7.55 -11.34
CA ARG A 272 -6.58 -7.60 -10.29
C ARG A 272 -7.69 -6.62 -10.62
N VAL A 273 -8.91 -7.04 -10.34
CA VAL A 273 -10.12 -6.24 -10.60
C VAL A 273 -10.66 -5.73 -9.26
N TYR A 274 -10.90 -4.44 -9.19
CA TYR A 274 -11.43 -3.77 -8.00
C TYR A 274 -12.58 -2.83 -8.38
N GLU A 275 -13.50 -2.62 -7.46
CA GLU A 275 -14.60 -1.66 -7.65
C GLU A 275 -14.13 -0.21 -7.52
N LYS A 276 -13.01 0.02 -6.86
CA LYS A 276 -12.46 1.36 -6.59
C LYS A 276 -11.06 1.52 -7.19
N ARG A 277 -10.81 2.72 -7.70
CA ARG A 277 -9.49 3.17 -8.14
C ARG A 277 -8.84 3.96 -6.98
N ASP A 278 -8.33 3.25 -5.99
CA ASP A 278 -7.75 3.86 -4.81
C ASP A 278 -6.37 3.26 -4.45
N SER A 279 -5.71 3.88 -3.47
CA SER A 279 -4.38 3.45 -3.04
C SER A 279 -4.39 2.04 -2.43
N LEU A 280 -5.47 1.63 -1.77
CA LEU A 280 -5.59 0.30 -1.19
C LEU A 280 -5.64 -0.78 -2.28
N SER A 281 -6.43 -0.54 -3.33
CA SER A 281 -6.52 -1.42 -4.50
C SER A 281 -5.16 -1.57 -5.18
N SER A 282 -4.40 -0.47 -5.34
CA SER A 282 -3.04 -0.49 -5.89
C SER A 282 -2.06 -1.27 -5.00
N ILE A 283 -2.12 -1.10 -3.67
CA ILE A 283 -1.28 -1.87 -2.73
C ILE A 283 -1.55 -3.37 -2.84
N LYS A 284 -2.82 -3.77 -2.85
CA LYS A 284 -3.23 -5.18 -2.96
C LYS A 284 -2.86 -5.78 -4.32
N ALA A 285 -2.98 -5.00 -5.40
CA ALA A 285 -2.59 -5.45 -6.73
C ALA A 285 -1.08 -5.68 -6.84
N ALA A 286 -0.26 -4.77 -6.31
CA ALA A 286 1.19 -4.93 -6.22
C ALA A 286 1.59 -6.20 -5.47
N TYR A 287 0.90 -6.53 -4.37
CA TYR A 287 1.13 -7.74 -3.60
C TYR A 287 1.09 -9.01 -4.45
N SER A 288 0.13 -9.09 -5.38
CA SER A 288 0.00 -10.25 -6.27
C SER A 288 1.20 -10.46 -7.20
N THR A 289 1.86 -9.37 -7.60
CA THR A 289 3.12 -9.42 -8.36
C THR A 289 4.28 -9.87 -7.46
N LEU A 290 4.38 -9.30 -6.25
CA LEU A 290 5.43 -9.65 -5.29
C LEU A 290 5.39 -11.14 -4.92
N ALA A 291 4.19 -11.71 -4.79
CA ALA A 291 4.00 -13.12 -4.51
C ALA A 291 4.56 -14.06 -5.57
N LYS A 292 4.86 -13.56 -6.78
CA LYS A 292 5.40 -14.37 -7.89
C LYS A 292 6.93 -14.43 -7.92
N TYR A 293 7.61 -13.61 -7.13
CA TYR A 293 9.06 -13.71 -7.00
C TYR A 293 9.42 -14.84 -6.03
N ASP A 294 10.35 -15.70 -6.42
CA ASP A 294 10.92 -16.70 -5.51
C ASP A 294 11.82 -16.03 -4.48
N LYS A 295 12.62 -15.08 -4.94
CA LYS A 295 13.44 -14.19 -4.12
C LYS A 295 13.22 -12.76 -4.61
N LEU A 296 12.78 -11.91 -3.72
CA LEU A 296 12.58 -10.49 -4.05
C LEU A 296 13.93 -9.85 -4.39
N PRO A 297 14.00 -9.05 -5.47
CA PRO A 297 15.19 -8.31 -5.81
C PRO A 297 15.53 -7.28 -4.73
N GLU A 298 16.83 -6.94 -4.59
CA GLU A 298 17.30 -5.94 -3.62
C GLU A 298 16.66 -4.56 -3.86
N SER A 299 16.31 -4.25 -5.09
CA SER A 299 15.60 -3.03 -5.48
C SER A 299 14.69 -3.31 -6.67
N LEU A 300 13.39 -3.12 -6.47
CA LEU A 300 12.40 -3.25 -7.54
C LEU A 300 12.11 -1.87 -8.15
N LYS A 301 12.20 -1.77 -9.47
CA LYS A 301 11.83 -0.59 -10.24
C LYS A 301 10.38 -0.72 -10.67
N VAL A 302 9.56 0.24 -10.29
CA VAL A 302 8.16 0.31 -10.70
C VAL A 302 7.99 1.51 -11.62
N ILE A 303 7.52 1.27 -12.84
CA ILE A 303 7.26 2.30 -13.84
C ILE A 303 5.74 2.48 -13.95
N SER A 304 5.25 3.68 -13.78
CA SER A 304 3.81 3.97 -13.88
C SER A 304 3.54 5.32 -14.52
N ASP A 305 2.28 5.63 -14.74
CA ASP A 305 1.85 6.99 -15.06
C ASP A 305 1.98 7.94 -13.85
N GLY A 306 1.58 9.20 -14.02
CA GLY A 306 1.59 10.21 -12.97
C GLY A 306 0.55 10.02 -11.86
N ASN A 307 -0.17 8.90 -11.81
CA ASN A 307 -1.24 8.69 -10.83
C ASN A 307 -0.68 8.56 -9.40
N PRO A 308 -1.15 9.36 -8.43
CA PRO A 308 -0.65 9.35 -7.06
C PRO A 308 -0.92 8.06 -6.28
N ILE A 309 -1.81 7.19 -6.75
CA ILE A 309 -2.09 5.90 -6.07
C ILE A 309 -0.85 5.00 -6.06
N TYR A 310 -0.04 5.02 -7.12
CA TYR A 310 1.21 4.26 -7.19
C TYR A 310 2.27 4.78 -6.23
N ASN A 311 2.35 6.10 -6.04
CA ASN A 311 3.25 6.69 -5.04
C ASN A 311 2.92 6.18 -3.63
N VAL A 312 1.63 6.15 -3.28
CA VAL A 312 1.19 5.66 -1.96
C VAL A 312 1.47 4.16 -1.82
N ALA A 313 1.24 3.38 -2.87
CA ALA A 313 1.52 1.94 -2.87
C ALA A 313 3.01 1.66 -2.68
N VAL A 314 3.88 2.33 -3.42
CA VAL A 314 5.33 2.18 -3.29
C VAL A 314 5.82 2.61 -1.90
N GLN A 315 5.33 3.74 -1.37
CA GLN A 315 5.64 4.16 0.00
C GLN A 315 5.27 3.10 1.03
N TYR A 316 4.07 2.53 0.91
CA TYR A 316 3.62 1.46 1.80
C TYR A 316 4.59 0.27 1.78
N TRP A 317 4.99 -0.20 0.60
CA TRP A 317 5.89 -1.33 0.46
C TRP A 317 7.30 -1.03 0.95
N CYS A 318 7.83 0.16 0.68
CA CYS A 318 9.12 0.59 1.22
C CYS A 318 9.13 0.60 2.76
N GLN A 319 8.06 1.05 3.39
CA GLN A 319 7.91 1.04 4.84
C GLN A 319 7.78 -0.37 5.44
N ASN A 320 7.34 -1.33 4.63
CA ASN A 320 7.28 -2.75 5.02
C ASN A 320 8.54 -3.55 4.60
N GLY A 321 9.65 -2.88 4.38
CA GLY A 321 10.95 -3.50 4.14
C GLY A 321 11.24 -3.90 2.69
N LEU A 322 10.42 -3.43 1.74
CA LEU A 322 10.61 -3.70 0.31
C LEU A 322 11.13 -2.45 -0.40
N PRO A 323 12.38 -2.44 -0.90
CA PRO A 323 13.01 -1.25 -1.48
C PRO A 323 12.53 -1.01 -2.92
N PHE A 324 11.36 -0.40 -3.07
CA PHE A 324 10.82 0.00 -4.36
C PHE A 324 11.35 1.36 -4.79
N LYS A 325 11.69 1.49 -6.08
CA LYS A 325 11.94 2.76 -6.74
C LYS A 325 10.83 3.02 -7.75
N LEU A 326 10.14 4.15 -7.61
CA LEU A 326 9.06 4.54 -8.52
C LEU A 326 9.59 5.53 -9.57
N TYR A 327 9.35 5.22 -10.84
CA TYR A 327 9.61 6.08 -11.98
C TYR A 327 8.28 6.40 -12.66
N GLN A 328 7.93 7.69 -12.73
CA GLN A 328 6.67 8.13 -13.32
C GLN A 328 6.91 8.73 -14.70
N VAL A 329 6.27 8.14 -15.71
CA VAL A 329 6.24 8.65 -17.08
C VAL A 329 4.94 9.44 -17.25
N ILE A 330 5.05 10.78 -17.26
CA ILE A 330 3.92 11.68 -17.33
C ILE A 330 3.68 12.10 -18.78
N GLY A 331 2.83 11.35 -19.46
CA GLY A 331 2.54 11.54 -20.87
C GLY A 331 3.67 11.08 -21.80
N LEU A 332 3.30 10.48 -22.93
CA LEU A 332 4.27 9.90 -23.86
C LEU A 332 5.14 10.94 -24.60
N THR A 333 4.73 12.20 -24.58
CA THR A 333 5.43 13.31 -25.26
C THR A 333 6.30 14.16 -24.34
N ASN A 334 6.28 13.91 -23.04
CA ASN A 334 7.04 14.69 -22.08
C ASN A 334 8.56 14.52 -22.30
N GLN A 335 9.31 15.59 -22.10
CA GLN A 335 10.74 15.66 -22.41
C GLN A 335 11.63 15.58 -21.17
N ASP A 336 11.09 15.35 -19.98
CA ASP A 336 11.88 15.11 -18.79
C ASP A 336 12.69 13.81 -18.89
N ASP A 337 13.81 13.74 -18.17
CA ASP A 337 14.77 12.64 -18.30
C ASP A 337 14.16 11.29 -17.93
N THR A 338 13.34 11.22 -16.88
CA THR A 338 12.64 10.00 -16.47
C THR A 338 11.68 9.51 -17.54
N SER A 339 10.87 10.41 -18.12
CA SER A 339 9.93 10.05 -19.20
C SER A 339 10.64 9.58 -20.46
N LYS A 340 11.82 10.15 -20.80
CA LYS A 340 12.63 9.69 -21.92
C LYS A 340 13.23 8.30 -21.68
N GLU A 341 13.76 8.07 -20.48
CA GLU A 341 14.43 6.81 -20.11
C GLU A 341 13.45 5.63 -20.09
N TYR A 342 12.26 5.81 -19.51
CA TYR A 342 11.29 4.72 -19.28
C TYR A 342 10.06 4.75 -20.18
N ARG A 343 10.09 5.52 -21.27
CA ARG A 343 8.97 5.65 -22.22
C ARG A 343 8.62 4.35 -22.91
N SER A 344 9.64 3.58 -23.31
CA SER A 344 9.46 2.29 -23.98
C SER A 344 8.70 1.29 -23.11
N GLU A 345 9.03 1.24 -21.84
CA GLU A 345 8.39 0.33 -20.87
C GLU A 345 6.94 0.73 -20.62
N LYS A 346 6.66 2.03 -20.55
CA LYS A 346 5.29 2.54 -20.41
C LYS A 346 4.45 2.26 -21.66
N GLN A 347 5.01 2.44 -22.87
CA GLN A 347 4.31 2.15 -24.13
C GLN A 347 3.94 0.67 -24.30
N ILE A 348 4.70 -0.25 -23.70
CA ILE A 348 4.40 -1.67 -23.80
C ILE A 348 3.11 -2.03 -23.02
N ILE A 349 2.82 -1.32 -21.92
CA ILE A 349 1.66 -1.62 -21.09
C ILE A 349 0.41 -0.85 -21.54
N GLU A 350 0.53 0.29 -22.17
CA GLU A 350 -0.56 1.03 -22.81
C GLU A 350 -1.06 0.33 -24.09
#